data_632a73444c043ad83ffbdbc8da556326
#
_entry.id   632a73444c043ad83ffbdbc8da556326
#
_cell.length_a   1.000
_cell.length_b   1.000
_cell.length_c   1.000
_cell.angle_alpha   90.00
_cell.angle_beta   90.00
_cell.angle_gamma   90.00
#
_symmetry.space_group_name_H-M   'P 1'
#
loop_
_entity.id
_entity.type
_entity.pdbx_description
1 polymer ?
#
loop_
_entity_poly.entity_id
_entity_poly.type
_entity_poly.pdbx_seq_one_letter_code
_entity_poly.pdbx_strand_id
1 'polypeptide(L)'
;INIDFRVKRKILKKVGILLIHGLWEHKGRHDVNASWFKNLNIEPFLVDLPGHGKNVDVFGHIEQWEEVENSIVEAYKLLASYDVKIVFGISFGGQVALHCVLKNIIDPDFLILSAPSLGDNYPQFIKTLSKSISKLFPKLRIPSSANKRNLSTDVEVVKDYFNDPLVFRSISAKFGNETIESQKFVNENISNLKTPTLYLHGDKDSIVPISSGDELSKLSNVKFITVFNSKHEILNQDTRPFVLSEIHQWLVEE
;
A
#
# COMPACT_ATOMS: atom_id res chain seq x y z
N ILE A 1 -30.75 47.97 -10.85
CA ILE A 1 -29.83 47.25 -9.96
C ILE A 1 -29.22 46.15 -10.81
N ASN A 2 -27.99 46.42 -11.34
CA ASN A 2 -27.19 45.39 -12.05
C ASN A 2 -26.50 44.50 -11.02
N ILE A 3 -26.98 43.28 -10.88
CA ILE A 3 -26.26 42.26 -10.06
C ILE A 3 -25.24 41.61 -10.98
N ASP A 4 -23.95 41.99 -10.79
CA ASP A 4 -22.81 41.44 -11.50
C ASP A 4 -22.46 40.04 -10.89
N PHE A 5 -23.03 38.98 -11.47
CA PHE A 5 -22.67 37.60 -11.12
C PHE A 5 -21.33 37.22 -11.76
N ARG A 6 -20.24 37.73 -11.22
CA ARG A 6 -18.90 37.16 -11.49
C ARG A 6 -18.78 35.83 -10.76
N VAL A 7 -19.37 34.77 -11.33
CA VAL A 7 -19.00 33.40 -10.94
C VAL A 7 -17.55 33.19 -11.34
N LYS A 8 -16.63 33.32 -10.37
CA LYS A 8 -15.29 32.80 -10.54
C LYS A 8 -15.45 31.31 -10.86
N ARG A 9 -15.21 30.92 -12.11
CA ARG A 9 -15.06 29.51 -12.49
C ARG A 9 -13.92 28.95 -11.64
N LYS A 10 -14.26 28.24 -10.56
CA LYS A 10 -13.31 27.41 -9.82
C LYS A 10 -12.91 26.33 -10.81
N ILE A 11 -11.71 26.41 -11.39
CA ILE A 11 -11.17 25.36 -12.23
C ILE A 11 -11.08 24.15 -11.31
N LEU A 12 -11.95 23.16 -11.53
CA LEU A 12 -11.91 21.91 -10.76
C LEU A 12 -10.63 21.19 -11.16
N LYS A 13 -9.73 21.00 -10.20
CA LYS A 13 -8.53 20.22 -10.41
C LYS A 13 -8.90 18.77 -10.79
N LYS A 14 -8.22 18.20 -11.76
CA LYS A 14 -8.31 16.77 -12.06
C LYS A 14 -7.47 16.02 -11.02
N VAL A 15 -8.10 15.10 -10.32
CA VAL A 15 -7.44 14.30 -9.28
C VAL A 15 -7.37 12.85 -9.73
N GLY A 16 -6.15 12.27 -9.71
CA GLY A 16 -5.93 10.86 -9.97
C GLY A 16 -5.29 10.16 -8.76
N ILE A 17 -5.63 8.90 -8.56
CA ILE A 17 -5.09 8.07 -7.49
C ILE A 17 -4.58 6.74 -8.01
N LEU A 18 -3.34 6.38 -7.64
CA LEU A 18 -2.76 5.06 -7.89
C LEU A 18 -2.87 4.21 -6.63
N LEU A 19 -3.61 3.09 -6.72
CA LEU A 19 -3.73 2.10 -5.64
C LEU A 19 -2.74 0.97 -5.86
N ILE A 20 -1.95 0.66 -4.82
CA ILE A 20 -0.93 -0.39 -4.81
C ILE A 20 -1.32 -1.41 -3.74
N HIS A 21 -1.62 -2.62 -4.19
CA HIS A 21 -2.10 -3.72 -3.34
C HIS A 21 -1.00 -4.32 -2.43
N GLY A 22 -1.42 -5.14 -1.47
CA GLY A 22 -0.54 -5.84 -0.54
C GLY A 22 0.16 -7.08 -1.12
N LEU A 23 1.03 -7.70 -0.32
CA LEU A 23 1.70 -8.95 -0.68
C LEU A 23 0.68 -10.10 -0.72
N TRP A 24 0.89 -11.04 -1.63
CA TRP A 24 0.07 -12.24 -1.88
C TRP A 24 -1.30 -12.02 -2.51
N GLU A 25 -1.73 -10.78 -2.69
CA GLU A 25 -3.02 -10.44 -3.30
C GLU A 25 -2.87 -9.82 -4.71
N HIS A 26 -3.89 -9.16 -5.20
CA HIS A 26 -3.90 -8.52 -6.51
C HIS A 26 -4.84 -7.31 -6.53
N LYS A 27 -4.68 -6.44 -7.55
CA LYS A 27 -5.45 -5.20 -7.69
C LYS A 27 -6.97 -5.36 -7.64
N GLY A 28 -7.52 -6.47 -8.18
CA GLY A 28 -8.97 -6.70 -8.26
C GLY A 28 -9.66 -6.77 -6.89
N ARG A 29 -8.92 -7.03 -5.80
CA ARG A 29 -9.47 -6.99 -4.44
C ARG A 29 -9.82 -5.56 -3.98
N HIS A 30 -9.35 -4.56 -4.70
CA HIS A 30 -9.58 -3.14 -4.39
C HIS A 30 -10.56 -2.43 -5.34
N ASP A 31 -11.27 -3.15 -6.21
CA ASP A 31 -12.24 -2.59 -7.15
C ASP A 31 -13.36 -1.80 -6.45
N VAL A 32 -13.79 -2.24 -5.27
CA VAL A 32 -14.81 -1.54 -4.49
C VAL A 32 -14.25 -0.23 -3.91
N ASN A 33 -12.98 -0.22 -3.49
CA ASN A 33 -12.30 1.00 -3.02
C ASN A 33 -12.08 1.97 -4.18
N ALA A 34 -11.68 1.47 -5.35
CA ALA A 34 -11.55 2.26 -6.57
C ALA A 34 -12.88 2.91 -6.97
N SER A 35 -13.97 2.15 -6.94
CA SER A 35 -15.32 2.67 -7.23
C SER A 35 -15.72 3.78 -6.26
N TRP A 36 -15.34 3.69 -4.99
CA TRP A 36 -15.60 4.72 -4.01
C TRP A 36 -14.84 6.03 -4.34
N PHE A 37 -13.56 5.97 -4.71
CA PHE A 37 -12.79 7.14 -5.15
C PHE A 37 -13.41 7.76 -6.41
N LYS A 38 -13.85 6.95 -7.36
CA LYS A 38 -14.50 7.43 -8.58
C LYS A 38 -15.77 8.22 -8.28
N ASN A 39 -16.58 7.82 -7.30
CA ASN A 39 -17.76 8.55 -6.85
C ASN A 39 -17.41 9.91 -6.21
N LEU A 40 -16.16 10.12 -5.78
CA LEU A 40 -15.66 11.42 -5.31
C LEU A 40 -15.01 12.26 -6.44
N ASN A 41 -15.14 11.85 -7.72
CA ASN A 41 -14.46 12.44 -8.87
C ASN A 41 -12.92 12.37 -8.79
N ILE A 42 -12.40 11.34 -8.13
CA ILE A 42 -10.97 10.97 -8.11
C ILE A 42 -10.81 9.76 -9.02
N GLU A 43 -10.08 9.89 -10.12
CA GLU A 43 -9.92 8.78 -11.08
C GLU A 43 -8.92 7.74 -10.54
N PRO A 44 -9.37 6.49 -10.30
CA PRO A 44 -8.51 5.45 -9.74
C PRO A 44 -7.78 4.66 -10.82
N PHE A 45 -6.52 4.39 -10.55
CA PHE A 45 -5.67 3.47 -11.29
C PHE A 45 -5.18 2.38 -10.35
N LEU A 46 -5.22 1.14 -10.79
CA LEU A 46 -4.81 -0.01 -10.00
C LEU A 46 -3.73 -0.78 -10.75
N VAL A 47 -2.66 -1.13 -10.06
CA VAL A 47 -1.54 -1.90 -10.60
C VAL A 47 -1.47 -3.28 -9.98
N ASP A 48 -1.17 -4.32 -10.77
CA ASP A 48 -0.65 -5.58 -10.25
C ASP A 48 0.87 -5.48 -10.17
N LEU A 49 1.42 -5.71 -8.98
CA LEU A 49 2.87 -5.75 -8.77
C LEU A 49 3.50 -6.98 -9.46
N PRO A 50 4.79 -6.95 -9.82
CA PRO A 50 5.49 -8.13 -10.34
C PRO A 50 5.30 -9.36 -9.44
N GLY A 51 5.09 -10.51 -10.04
CA GLY A 51 4.77 -11.75 -9.34
C GLY A 51 3.34 -11.83 -8.79
N HIS A 52 2.45 -10.89 -9.12
CA HIS A 52 1.06 -10.83 -8.66
C HIS A 52 0.07 -10.71 -9.82
N GLY A 53 -1.22 -11.02 -9.54
CA GLY A 53 -2.29 -10.84 -10.52
C GLY A 53 -2.33 -11.92 -11.61
N LYS A 54 -2.90 -11.60 -12.77
CA LYS A 54 -3.24 -12.62 -13.80
C LYS A 54 -2.09 -12.99 -14.73
N ASN A 55 -1.21 -12.12 -15.09
CA ASN A 55 -0.25 -12.34 -16.19
C ASN A 55 1.15 -12.59 -15.63
N VAL A 56 1.30 -13.58 -14.76
CA VAL A 56 2.57 -13.94 -14.14
C VAL A 56 2.94 -15.38 -14.42
N ASP A 57 4.20 -15.64 -14.75
CA ASP A 57 4.71 -16.99 -14.95
C ASP A 57 4.86 -17.71 -13.60
N VAL A 58 5.30 -16.99 -12.57
CA VAL A 58 5.52 -17.54 -11.23
C VAL A 58 5.01 -16.59 -10.17
N PHE A 59 3.96 -16.98 -9.46
CA PHE A 59 3.45 -16.19 -8.33
C PHE A 59 4.51 -15.97 -7.24
N GLY A 60 4.57 -14.74 -6.72
CA GLY A 60 5.44 -14.37 -5.60
C GLY A 60 6.91 -14.57 -5.89
N HIS A 61 7.36 -14.29 -7.11
CA HIS A 61 8.77 -14.30 -7.50
C HIS A 61 9.12 -13.05 -8.30
N ILE A 62 10.28 -12.49 -8.02
CA ILE A 62 10.97 -11.46 -8.80
C ILE A 62 12.45 -11.84 -8.88
N GLU A 63 13.12 -11.43 -9.94
CA GLU A 63 14.57 -11.61 -10.07
C GLU A 63 15.34 -10.44 -9.42
N GLN A 64 14.75 -9.24 -9.41
CA GLN A 64 15.37 -8.04 -8.83
C GLN A 64 14.31 -7.01 -8.40
N TRP A 65 14.65 -6.15 -7.42
CA TRP A 65 13.72 -5.14 -6.88
C TRP A 65 13.33 -4.08 -7.92
N GLU A 66 14.21 -3.80 -8.86
CA GLU A 66 13.99 -2.86 -9.96
C GLU A 66 12.75 -3.19 -10.80
N GLU A 67 12.31 -4.46 -10.83
CA GLU A 67 11.05 -4.84 -11.48
C GLU A 67 9.85 -4.18 -10.79
N VAL A 68 9.86 -4.13 -9.44
CA VAL A 68 8.83 -3.46 -8.64
C VAL A 68 8.89 -1.95 -8.87
N GLU A 69 10.07 -1.34 -8.82
CA GLU A 69 10.26 0.09 -9.06
C GLU A 69 9.74 0.49 -10.45
N ASN A 70 10.14 -0.25 -11.49
CA ASN A 70 9.73 0.00 -12.87
C ASN A 70 8.21 -0.14 -13.05
N SER A 71 7.58 -1.13 -12.39
CA SER A 71 6.13 -1.30 -12.47
C SER A 71 5.37 -0.10 -11.87
N ILE A 72 5.91 0.48 -10.78
CA ILE A 72 5.33 1.68 -10.18
C ILE A 72 5.57 2.92 -11.05
N VAL A 73 6.75 3.08 -11.65
CA VAL A 73 7.03 4.17 -12.60
C VAL A 73 6.03 4.15 -13.75
N GLU A 74 5.82 2.98 -14.36
CA GLU A 74 4.87 2.85 -15.48
C GLU A 74 3.43 3.13 -15.05
N ALA A 75 3.01 2.62 -13.89
CA ALA A 75 1.68 2.90 -13.36
C ALA A 75 1.51 4.39 -12.98
N TYR A 76 2.53 5.03 -12.41
CA TYR A 76 2.49 6.43 -12.02
C TYR A 76 2.40 7.38 -13.21
N LYS A 77 2.91 7.01 -14.40
CA LYS A 77 2.74 7.78 -15.63
C LYS A 77 1.27 7.98 -16.03
N LEU A 78 0.36 7.09 -15.60
CA LEU A 78 -1.07 7.25 -15.82
C LEU A 78 -1.63 8.49 -15.12
N LEU A 79 -0.95 8.97 -14.07
CA LEU A 79 -1.31 10.21 -13.37
C LEU A 79 -0.74 11.49 -14.03
N ALA A 80 0.03 11.39 -15.10
CA ALA A 80 0.74 12.53 -15.68
C ALA A 80 -0.17 13.69 -16.14
N SER A 81 -1.42 13.39 -16.52
CA SER A 81 -2.42 14.38 -16.96
C SER A 81 -3.31 14.92 -15.84
N TYR A 82 -3.06 14.54 -14.59
CA TYR A 82 -3.82 14.98 -13.42
C TYR A 82 -3.10 16.12 -12.70
N ASP A 83 -3.87 17.08 -12.22
CA ASP A 83 -3.37 18.26 -11.49
C ASP A 83 -2.96 17.90 -10.05
N VAL A 84 -3.61 16.88 -9.48
CA VAL A 84 -3.30 16.32 -8.15
C VAL A 84 -3.13 14.80 -8.31
N LYS A 85 -2.00 14.31 -7.82
CA LYS A 85 -1.58 12.92 -7.90
C LYS A 85 -1.50 12.33 -6.51
N ILE A 86 -2.31 11.32 -6.26
CA ILE A 86 -2.35 10.60 -4.99
C ILE A 86 -1.78 9.20 -5.21
N VAL A 87 -0.97 8.72 -4.26
CA VAL A 87 -0.58 7.31 -4.21
C VAL A 87 -1.15 6.70 -2.93
N PHE A 88 -1.83 5.58 -3.08
CA PHE A 88 -2.41 4.82 -1.97
C PHE A 88 -1.79 3.43 -1.91
N GLY A 89 -0.94 3.21 -0.92
CA GLY A 89 -0.27 1.93 -0.69
C GLY A 89 -0.88 1.15 0.48
N ILE A 90 -1.14 -0.14 0.26
CA ILE A 90 -1.75 -1.04 1.23
C ILE A 90 -0.74 -2.10 1.63
N SER A 91 -0.42 -2.25 2.91
CA SER A 91 0.52 -3.24 3.44
C SER A 91 1.88 -3.20 2.71
N PHE A 92 2.26 -4.26 1.99
CA PHE A 92 3.44 -4.28 1.12
C PHE A 92 3.40 -3.16 0.08
N GLY A 93 2.24 -2.85 -0.50
CA GLY A 93 2.08 -1.71 -1.42
C GLY A 93 2.39 -0.37 -0.74
N GLY A 94 2.14 -0.25 0.57
CA GLY A 94 2.55 0.91 1.36
C GLY A 94 4.07 1.03 1.54
N GLN A 95 4.75 -0.10 1.76
CA GLN A 95 6.22 -0.16 1.76
C GLN A 95 6.78 0.21 0.39
N VAL A 96 6.21 -0.32 -0.71
CA VAL A 96 6.62 -0.03 -2.09
C VAL A 96 6.43 1.47 -2.40
N ALA A 97 5.29 2.05 -2.03
CA ALA A 97 5.02 3.48 -2.22
C ALA A 97 6.05 4.35 -1.50
N LEU A 98 6.31 4.07 -0.22
CA LEU A 98 7.33 4.76 0.57
C LEU A 98 8.73 4.61 -0.04
N HIS A 99 9.10 3.40 -0.46
CA HIS A 99 10.38 3.14 -1.13
C HIS A 99 10.55 4.02 -2.36
N CYS A 100 9.55 4.06 -3.25
CA CYS A 100 9.61 4.84 -4.48
C CYS A 100 9.63 6.36 -4.23
N VAL A 101 8.89 6.84 -3.23
CA VAL A 101 8.90 8.27 -2.84
C VAL A 101 10.25 8.65 -2.23
N LEU A 102 10.76 7.87 -1.29
CA LEU A 102 12.04 8.15 -0.62
C LEU A 102 13.25 8.04 -1.55
N LYS A 103 13.16 7.22 -2.60
CA LYS A 103 14.16 7.15 -3.68
C LYS A 103 14.01 8.25 -4.73
N ASN A 104 12.99 9.11 -4.63
CA ASN A 104 12.62 10.12 -5.62
C ASN A 104 12.33 9.51 -7.01
N ILE A 105 11.79 8.30 -7.06
CA ILE A 105 11.36 7.62 -8.30
C ILE A 105 10.00 8.16 -8.73
N ILE A 106 9.12 8.46 -7.78
CA ILE A 106 7.82 9.11 -7.97
C ILE A 106 7.69 10.29 -7.00
N ASP A 107 6.89 11.29 -7.39
CA ASP A 107 6.66 12.51 -6.59
C ASP A 107 5.15 12.81 -6.56
N PRO A 108 4.36 12.11 -5.72
CA PRO A 108 2.95 12.39 -5.54
C PRO A 108 2.71 13.61 -4.65
N ASP A 109 1.59 14.33 -4.89
CA ASP A 109 1.17 15.43 -4.04
C ASP A 109 0.73 14.93 -2.66
N PHE A 110 0.13 13.72 -2.60
CA PHE A 110 -0.38 13.10 -1.38
C PHE A 110 -0.09 11.60 -1.34
N LEU A 111 0.20 11.10 -0.13
CA LEU A 111 0.42 9.69 0.13
C LEU A 111 -0.59 9.17 1.16
N ILE A 112 -1.27 8.07 0.85
CA ILE A 112 -2.16 7.37 1.78
C ILE A 112 -1.57 5.98 2.05
N LEU A 113 -1.46 5.61 3.31
CA LEU A 113 -0.86 4.35 3.75
C LEU A 113 -1.82 3.60 4.66
N SER A 114 -2.16 2.37 4.27
CA SER A 114 -2.94 1.45 5.09
C SER A 114 -2.05 0.33 5.58
N ALA A 115 -1.77 0.29 6.90
CA ALA A 115 -0.93 -0.71 7.55
C ALA A 115 0.36 -1.04 6.78
N PRO A 116 1.20 -0.03 6.41
CA PRO A 116 2.37 -0.23 5.57
C PRO A 116 3.34 -1.23 6.21
N SER A 117 3.94 -2.10 5.40
CA SER A 117 4.84 -3.18 5.86
C SER A 117 6.22 -2.63 6.26
N LEU A 118 6.28 -1.92 7.39
CA LEU A 118 7.50 -1.31 7.94
C LEU A 118 8.21 -2.19 8.96
N GLY A 119 7.60 -3.29 9.38
CA GLY A 119 8.15 -4.27 10.30
C GLY A 119 7.45 -5.61 10.14
N ASP A 120 8.01 -6.59 10.81
CA ASP A 120 7.50 -7.96 10.85
C ASP A 120 7.88 -8.61 12.19
N ASN A 121 7.30 -9.79 12.44
CA ASN A 121 7.58 -10.57 13.64
C ASN A 121 8.68 -11.64 13.43
N TYR A 122 9.43 -11.58 12.32
CA TYR A 122 10.50 -12.54 12.07
C TYR A 122 11.74 -12.25 12.93
N PRO A 123 12.34 -13.27 13.55
CA PRO A 123 13.59 -13.12 14.31
C PRO A 123 14.73 -12.58 13.45
N GLN A 124 15.58 -11.75 14.04
CA GLN A 124 16.69 -11.10 13.33
C GLN A 124 17.64 -12.08 12.62
N PHE A 125 17.86 -13.27 13.20
CA PHE A 125 18.72 -14.26 12.57
C PHE A 125 18.16 -14.79 11.24
N ILE A 126 16.82 -14.85 11.09
CA ILE A 126 16.14 -15.22 9.83
C ILE A 126 16.40 -14.16 8.76
N LYS A 127 16.33 -12.87 9.13
CA LYS A 127 16.65 -11.76 8.23
C LYS A 127 18.11 -11.80 7.79
N THR A 128 19.02 -12.08 8.70
CA THR A 128 20.46 -12.21 8.36
C THR A 128 20.72 -13.39 7.42
N LEU A 129 20.02 -14.50 7.63
CA LEU A 129 20.17 -15.70 6.81
C LEU A 129 19.50 -15.57 5.45
N SER A 130 18.48 -14.71 5.32
CA SER A 130 17.68 -14.54 4.08
C SER A 130 18.55 -14.23 2.86
N LYS A 131 19.57 -13.40 3.02
CA LYS A 131 20.51 -13.04 1.95
C LYS A 131 21.28 -14.25 1.40
N SER A 132 21.76 -15.12 2.29
CA SER A 132 22.49 -16.34 1.88
C SER A 132 21.55 -17.35 1.24
N ILE A 133 20.35 -17.52 1.82
CA ILE A 133 19.33 -18.42 1.27
C ILE A 133 18.87 -17.95 -0.10
N SER A 134 18.63 -16.65 -0.28
CA SER A 134 18.20 -16.09 -1.56
C SER A 134 19.23 -16.24 -2.67
N LYS A 135 20.52 -16.23 -2.34
CA LYS A 135 21.61 -16.47 -3.29
C LYS A 135 21.75 -17.93 -3.71
N LEU A 136 21.65 -18.85 -2.73
CA LEU A 136 21.85 -20.29 -2.98
C LEU A 136 20.59 -20.97 -3.51
N PHE A 137 19.42 -20.54 -3.05
CA PHE A 137 18.11 -21.10 -3.34
C PHE A 137 17.07 -20.03 -3.65
N PRO A 138 17.25 -19.21 -4.71
CA PRO A 138 16.42 -18.04 -4.98
C PRO A 138 14.92 -18.37 -5.10
N LYS A 139 14.58 -19.54 -5.62
CA LYS A 139 13.20 -20.00 -5.84
C LYS A 139 12.63 -20.84 -4.68
N LEU A 140 13.37 -21.01 -3.57
CA LEU A 140 12.83 -21.66 -2.37
C LEU A 140 11.60 -20.92 -1.88
N ARG A 141 10.51 -21.67 -1.62
CA ARG A 141 9.22 -21.08 -1.24
C ARG A 141 9.13 -20.83 0.27
N ILE A 142 8.84 -19.59 0.63
CA ILE A 142 8.62 -19.14 2.01
C ILE A 142 7.11 -18.93 2.17
N PRO A 143 6.45 -19.60 3.15
CA PRO A 143 5.01 -19.49 3.32
C PRO A 143 4.59 -18.10 3.84
N SER A 144 3.35 -17.72 3.52
CA SER A 144 2.70 -16.51 4.01
C SER A 144 2.47 -16.55 5.52
N SER A 145 2.63 -15.41 6.20
CA SER A 145 2.22 -15.20 7.58
C SER A 145 0.72 -14.94 7.75
N ALA A 146 0.02 -14.57 6.67
CA ALA A 146 -1.42 -14.36 6.68
C ALA A 146 -2.18 -15.67 6.92
N ASN A 147 -3.14 -15.64 7.83
CA ASN A 147 -4.01 -16.77 8.15
C ASN A 147 -5.43 -16.28 8.47
N LYS A 148 -6.38 -17.23 8.61
CA LYS A 148 -7.80 -16.92 8.84
C LYS A 148 -8.10 -16.13 10.13
N ARG A 149 -7.15 -16.06 11.07
CA ARG A 149 -7.35 -15.40 12.36
C ARG A 149 -6.84 -13.96 12.41
N ASN A 150 -5.85 -13.62 11.54
CA ASN A 150 -5.14 -12.35 11.62
C ASN A 150 -5.45 -11.36 10.47
N LEU A 151 -6.15 -11.80 9.43
CA LEU A 151 -6.37 -11.01 8.22
C LEU A 151 -7.45 -9.93 8.44
N SER A 152 -8.67 -10.33 8.71
CA SER A 152 -9.84 -9.46 8.88
C SER A 152 -10.73 -9.93 10.03
N THR A 153 -11.59 -9.05 10.53
CA THR A 153 -12.68 -9.39 11.45
C THR A 153 -13.89 -9.96 10.70
N ASP A 154 -14.03 -9.64 9.42
CA ASP A 154 -15.10 -10.10 8.55
C ASP A 154 -14.79 -11.51 8.00
N VAL A 155 -15.69 -12.46 8.30
CA VAL A 155 -15.54 -13.87 7.93
C VAL A 155 -15.68 -14.08 6.42
N GLU A 156 -16.55 -13.33 5.75
CA GLU A 156 -16.74 -13.45 4.30
C GLU A 156 -15.52 -12.91 3.56
N VAL A 157 -14.95 -11.79 4.00
CA VAL A 157 -13.68 -11.27 3.46
C VAL A 157 -12.56 -12.29 3.60
N VAL A 158 -12.46 -12.95 4.76
CA VAL A 158 -11.46 -14.00 4.99
C VAL A 158 -11.70 -15.19 4.06
N LYS A 159 -12.95 -15.60 3.89
CA LYS A 159 -13.32 -16.73 3.00
C LYS A 159 -12.99 -16.39 1.55
N ASP A 160 -13.35 -15.20 1.08
CA ASP A 160 -13.07 -14.76 -0.29
C ASP A 160 -11.57 -14.69 -0.55
N TYR A 161 -10.79 -14.13 0.38
CA TYR A 161 -9.32 -14.11 0.28
C TYR A 161 -8.73 -15.51 0.10
N PHE A 162 -9.16 -16.49 0.91
CA PHE A 162 -8.59 -17.84 0.85
C PHE A 162 -9.12 -18.69 -0.29
N ASN A 163 -10.21 -18.30 -0.94
CA ASN A 163 -10.79 -18.95 -2.11
C ASN A 163 -10.39 -18.31 -3.45
N ASP A 164 -9.80 -17.13 -3.42
CA ASP A 164 -9.38 -16.42 -4.62
C ASP A 164 -8.17 -17.13 -5.26
N PRO A 165 -8.26 -17.58 -6.52
CA PRO A 165 -7.17 -18.27 -7.20
C PRO A 165 -5.94 -17.39 -7.50
N LEU A 166 -6.09 -16.05 -7.45
CA LEU A 166 -5.01 -15.08 -7.64
C LEU A 166 -4.30 -14.73 -6.33
N VAL A 167 -4.84 -15.17 -5.19
CA VAL A 167 -4.20 -15.04 -3.88
C VAL A 167 -3.29 -16.25 -3.67
N PHE A 168 -2.00 -16.01 -3.61
CA PHE A 168 -1.01 -17.06 -3.38
C PHE A 168 -0.49 -17.05 -1.93
N ARG A 169 0.13 -18.15 -1.49
CA ARG A 169 0.44 -18.37 -0.06
C ARG A 169 1.93 -18.57 0.23
N SER A 170 2.76 -18.20 -0.70
CA SER A 170 4.21 -18.28 -0.51
C SER A 170 4.91 -17.35 -1.48
N ILE A 171 6.06 -16.82 -1.08
CA ILE A 171 6.96 -16.07 -1.94
C ILE A 171 8.27 -16.83 -2.11
N SER A 172 9.04 -16.49 -3.13
CA SER A 172 10.39 -17.01 -3.27
C SER A 172 11.33 -16.40 -2.22
N ALA A 173 12.39 -17.11 -1.88
CA ALA A 173 13.44 -16.59 -1.00
C ALA A 173 14.08 -15.31 -1.59
N LYS A 174 14.19 -15.23 -2.91
CA LYS A 174 14.64 -14.01 -3.60
C LYS A 174 13.71 -12.85 -3.32
N PHE A 175 12.40 -13.00 -3.56
CA PHE A 175 11.43 -11.94 -3.29
C PHE A 175 11.41 -11.53 -1.81
N GLY A 176 11.44 -12.51 -0.90
CA GLY A 176 11.48 -12.23 0.54
C GLY A 176 12.70 -11.41 0.94
N ASN A 177 13.89 -11.73 0.42
CA ASN A 177 15.10 -10.94 0.68
C ASN A 177 15.01 -9.52 0.12
N GLU A 178 14.54 -9.36 -1.12
CA GLU A 178 14.35 -8.03 -1.73
C GLU A 178 13.36 -7.18 -0.92
N THR A 179 12.29 -7.79 -0.41
CA THR A 179 11.31 -7.12 0.47
C THR A 179 11.97 -6.64 1.76
N ILE A 180 12.82 -7.47 2.39
CA ILE A 180 13.55 -7.11 3.62
C ILE A 180 14.52 -5.96 3.36
N GLU A 181 15.29 -6.00 2.27
CA GLU A 181 16.24 -4.93 1.93
C GLU A 181 15.50 -3.60 1.64
N SER A 182 14.38 -3.66 0.92
CA SER A 182 13.52 -2.50 0.69
C SER A 182 12.94 -1.94 2.00
N GLN A 183 12.46 -2.80 2.90
CA GLN A 183 11.94 -2.39 4.21
C GLN A 183 13.02 -1.70 5.04
N LYS A 184 14.24 -2.24 5.03
CA LYS A 184 15.39 -1.64 5.69
C LYS A 184 15.70 -0.26 5.12
N PHE A 185 15.76 -0.12 3.78
CA PHE A 185 15.97 1.17 3.12
C PHE A 185 14.90 2.19 3.53
N VAL A 186 13.61 1.81 3.53
CA VAL A 186 12.51 2.69 3.94
C VAL A 186 12.72 3.16 5.39
N ASN A 187 12.98 2.25 6.32
CA ASN A 187 13.15 2.58 7.74
C ASN A 187 14.36 3.48 8.00
N GLU A 188 15.46 3.28 7.29
CA GLU A 188 16.66 4.12 7.40
C GLU A 188 16.47 5.53 6.82
N ASN A 189 15.52 5.71 5.91
CA ASN A 189 15.29 6.97 5.22
C ASN A 189 13.94 7.64 5.56
N ILE A 190 13.13 7.08 6.44
CA ILE A 190 11.76 7.52 6.71
C ILE A 190 11.69 9.00 7.15
N SER A 191 12.71 9.50 7.87
CA SER A 191 12.81 10.90 8.28
C SER A 191 12.95 11.90 7.13
N ASN A 192 13.27 11.42 5.92
CA ASN A 192 13.37 12.24 4.72
C ASN A 192 12.04 12.42 3.99
N LEU A 193 10.97 11.74 4.44
CA LEU A 193 9.66 11.87 3.83
C LEU A 193 9.13 13.29 3.96
N LYS A 194 8.82 13.94 2.82
CA LYS A 194 8.27 15.30 2.75
C LYS A 194 6.82 15.35 2.28
N THR A 195 6.39 14.34 1.56
CA THR A 195 5.03 14.25 1.02
C THR A 195 4.00 14.23 2.16
N PRO A 196 2.97 15.10 2.13
CA PRO A 196 1.84 15.02 3.05
C PRO A 196 1.25 13.61 3.04
N THR A 197 1.11 13.01 4.22
CA THR A 197 0.81 11.58 4.32
C THR A 197 -0.31 11.32 5.33
N LEU A 198 -1.32 10.56 4.92
CA LEU A 198 -2.28 9.95 5.82
C LEU A 198 -1.86 8.50 6.09
N TYR A 199 -1.63 8.17 7.36
CA TYR A 199 -1.27 6.83 7.79
C TYR A 199 -2.36 6.24 8.69
N LEU A 200 -2.96 5.12 8.26
CA LEU A 200 -4.01 4.41 9.00
C LEU A 200 -3.53 2.99 9.35
N HIS A 201 -3.80 2.55 10.60
CA HIS A 201 -3.39 1.22 11.04
C HIS A 201 -4.37 0.63 12.05
N GLY A 202 -4.66 -0.67 11.93
CA GLY A 202 -5.50 -1.41 12.87
C GLY A 202 -4.78 -1.70 14.20
N ASP A 203 -5.44 -1.45 15.33
CA ASP A 203 -4.86 -1.67 16.66
C ASP A 203 -4.64 -3.16 17.02
N LYS A 204 -5.32 -4.07 16.30
CA LYS A 204 -5.22 -5.53 16.46
C LYS A 204 -4.47 -6.21 15.30
N ASP A 205 -3.71 -5.44 14.54
CA ASP A 205 -2.91 -5.99 13.45
C ASP A 205 -1.76 -6.84 14.02
N SER A 206 -1.78 -8.12 13.74
CA SER A 206 -0.73 -9.08 14.13
C SER A 206 0.10 -9.58 12.95
N ILE A 207 -0.16 -9.07 11.73
CA ILE A 207 0.66 -9.32 10.54
C ILE A 207 1.78 -8.29 10.50
N VAL A 208 1.42 -7.01 10.54
CA VAL A 208 2.35 -5.88 10.65
C VAL A 208 2.10 -5.19 12.00
N PRO A 209 3.03 -5.27 12.95
CA PRO A 209 2.85 -4.60 14.24
C PRO A 209 2.69 -3.08 14.07
N ILE A 210 1.66 -2.49 14.69
CA ILE A 210 1.41 -1.04 14.63
C ILE A 210 2.63 -0.22 15.06
N SER A 211 3.41 -0.73 16.03
CA SER A 211 4.65 -0.11 16.51
C SER A 211 5.75 -0.01 15.44
N SER A 212 5.66 -0.80 14.36
CA SER A 212 6.61 -0.68 13.25
C SER A 212 6.53 0.65 12.51
N GLY A 213 5.40 1.36 12.64
CA GLY A 213 5.17 2.69 12.07
C GLY A 213 5.43 3.86 13.03
N ASP A 214 6.02 3.63 14.21
CA ASP A 214 6.21 4.69 15.23
C ASP A 214 7.06 5.86 14.71
N GLU A 215 8.12 5.60 13.95
CA GLU A 215 8.95 6.67 13.39
C GLU A 215 8.20 7.45 12.29
N LEU A 216 7.41 6.77 11.46
CA LEU A 216 6.56 7.41 10.46
C LEU A 216 5.52 8.32 11.12
N SER A 217 4.85 7.85 12.17
CA SER A 217 3.78 8.56 12.85
C SER A 217 4.22 9.84 13.58
N LYS A 218 5.53 10.01 13.84
CA LYS A 218 6.11 11.18 14.50
C LYS A 218 6.41 12.34 13.53
N LEU A 219 6.38 12.11 12.24
CA LEU A 219 6.69 13.14 11.25
C LEU A 219 5.58 14.19 11.20
N SER A 220 5.94 15.47 11.14
CA SER A 220 5.00 16.60 11.17
C SER A 220 4.07 16.69 9.96
N ASN A 221 4.45 16.06 8.85
CA ASN A 221 3.67 15.95 7.61
C ASN A 221 2.86 14.64 7.53
N VAL A 222 2.76 13.90 8.64
CA VAL A 222 2.02 12.63 8.71
C VAL A 222 0.86 12.76 9.70
N LYS A 223 -0.37 12.61 9.21
CA LYS A 223 -1.56 12.43 10.05
C LYS A 223 -1.73 10.94 10.30
N PHE A 224 -1.52 10.51 11.54
CA PHE A 224 -1.68 9.11 11.95
C PHE A 224 -3.04 8.86 12.58
N ILE A 225 -3.72 7.79 12.15
CA ILE A 225 -5.03 7.38 12.66
C ILE A 225 -5.00 5.90 13.03
N THR A 226 -5.24 5.62 14.31
CA THR A 226 -5.47 4.24 14.78
C THR A 226 -6.91 3.83 14.49
N VAL A 227 -7.07 2.72 13.76
CA VAL A 227 -8.39 2.14 13.49
C VAL A 227 -8.67 1.07 14.55
N PHE A 228 -9.49 1.44 15.54
CA PHE A 228 -9.77 0.59 16.69
C PHE A 228 -10.57 -0.66 16.30
N ASN A 229 -10.31 -1.75 17.05
CA ASN A 229 -10.91 -3.07 16.83
C ASN A 229 -10.65 -3.68 15.46
N SER A 230 -9.59 -3.24 14.79
CA SER A 230 -9.27 -3.63 13.41
C SER A 230 -8.01 -4.46 13.33
N LYS A 231 -8.08 -5.49 12.49
CA LYS A 231 -6.94 -6.29 12.08
C LYS A 231 -6.24 -5.65 10.87
N HIS A 232 -5.49 -6.45 10.10
CA HIS A 232 -4.64 -5.96 9.01
C HIS A 232 -5.43 -5.30 7.87
N GLU A 233 -6.50 -5.92 7.40
CA GLU A 233 -7.29 -5.43 6.26
C GLU A 233 -8.35 -4.41 6.67
N ILE A 234 -7.95 -3.23 7.15
CA ILE A 234 -8.87 -2.17 7.63
C ILE A 234 -9.86 -1.66 6.58
N LEU A 235 -9.56 -1.86 5.29
CA LEU A 235 -10.42 -1.51 4.15
C LEU A 235 -11.38 -2.63 3.73
N ASN A 236 -11.21 -3.84 4.29
CA ASN A 236 -11.99 -5.03 3.95
C ASN A 236 -12.60 -5.65 5.20
N GLN A 237 -13.23 -4.82 6.06
CA GLN A 237 -13.93 -5.24 7.27
C GLN A 237 -14.93 -4.15 7.69
N ASP A 238 -15.65 -4.37 8.80
CA ASP A 238 -16.70 -3.47 9.32
C ASP A 238 -16.25 -2.03 9.52
N THR A 239 -14.96 -1.79 9.74
CA THR A 239 -14.38 -0.45 9.92
C THR A 239 -14.16 0.32 8.60
N ARG A 240 -14.38 -0.31 7.44
CA ARG A 240 -14.21 0.33 6.14
C ARG A 240 -14.92 1.68 5.98
N PRO A 241 -16.21 1.85 6.38
CA PRO A 241 -16.87 3.15 6.27
C PRO A 241 -16.17 4.25 7.05
N PHE A 242 -15.66 3.94 8.25
CA PHE A 242 -14.86 4.84 9.05
C PHE A 242 -13.55 5.21 8.33
N VAL A 243 -12.79 4.22 7.86
CA VAL A 243 -11.52 4.44 7.17
C VAL A 243 -11.71 5.33 5.93
N LEU A 244 -12.73 5.06 5.12
CA LEU A 244 -13.03 5.86 3.93
C LEU A 244 -13.49 7.29 4.28
N SER A 245 -14.21 7.46 5.39
CA SER A 245 -14.58 8.80 5.90
C SER A 245 -13.35 9.61 6.33
N GLU A 246 -12.40 8.98 7.04
CA GLU A 246 -11.16 9.63 7.46
C GLU A 246 -10.29 10.03 6.26
N ILE A 247 -10.20 9.17 5.23
CA ILE A 247 -9.52 9.50 3.97
C ILE A 247 -10.18 10.69 3.30
N HIS A 248 -11.51 10.70 3.18
CA HIS A 248 -12.24 11.81 2.56
C HIS A 248 -12.03 13.13 3.33
N GLN A 249 -12.18 13.09 4.65
CA GLN A 249 -11.99 14.27 5.48
C GLN A 249 -10.58 14.84 5.31
N TRP A 250 -9.55 14.01 5.37
CA TRP A 250 -8.18 14.44 5.20
C TRP A 250 -7.93 15.07 3.81
N LEU A 251 -8.41 14.43 2.73
CA LEU A 251 -8.26 14.98 1.38
C LEU A 251 -9.00 16.30 1.15
N VAL A 252 -10.00 16.63 1.97
CA VAL A 252 -10.72 17.92 1.92
C VAL A 252 -9.99 19.00 2.72
N GLU A 253 -9.27 18.61 3.77
CA GLU A 253 -8.48 19.52 4.64
C GLU A 253 -7.18 19.97 3.98
N GLU A 254 -6.59 19.16 3.08
CA GLU A 254 -5.35 19.44 2.33
C GLU A 254 -5.62 20.18 1.00
#